data_623ce86f502101a63235cdff7d77fa57
#
_entry.id   623ce86f502101a63235cdff7d77fa57
#
_cell.length_a   1.000
_cell.length_b   1.000
_cell.length_c   1.000
_cell.angle_alpha   90.00
_cell.angle_beta   90.00
_cell.angle_gamma   90.00
#
_symmetry.space_group_name_H-M   'P 1'
#
loop_
_entity.id
_entity.type
_entity.pdbx_description
1 polymer ?
#
loop_
_entity_poly.entity_id
_entity_poly.type
_entity_poly.pdbx_seq_one_letter_code
_entity_poly.pdbx_strand_id
1 'polypeptide(L)'
;TVVDDRAAYASAARFPEAHDALVLPYPDAVAKMPIRQNSYAIVVTRGHKEDGLVLEHLGRRFAAGESLRFLGMIGSTTKQALLWKHLRKAGIGEDFLQTVRTPMGAYLGGKTHEEIAVSVVAELIHVRRLGDDMSATWQGRKKQKGRVEGVRDLPAKDA
;
A
#
# COMPACT_ATOMS: atom_id res chain seq x y z
N THR A 1 -5.62 -13.07 3.10
CA THR A 1 -4.34 -13.74 2.81
C THR A 1 -3.18 -12.81 3.16
N VAL A 2 -2.18 -13.33 3.88
CA VAL A 2 -0.89 -12.68 4.15
C VAL A 2 0.20 -13.43 3.39
N VAL A 3 1.14 -12.70 2.79
CA VAL A 3 2.26 -13.29 2.04
C VAL A 3 3.58 -12.66 2.47
N ASP A 4 4.58 -13.47 2.77
CA ASP A 4 5.98 -13.07 2.93
C ASP A 4 6.87 -14.24 2.45
N ASP A 5 8.04 -13.96 1.93
CA ASP A 5 8.99 -15.00 1.50
C ASP A 5 9.73 -15.64 2.69
N ARG A 6 9.50 -15.15 3.90
CA ARG A 6 10.12 -15.62 5.16
C ARG A 6 9.08 -16.22 6.08
N ALA A 7 9.29 -17.48 6.48
CA ALA A 7 8.36 -18.22 7.34
C ALA A 7 8.05 -17.53 8.69
N ALA A 8 9.03 -16.81 9.25
CA ALA A 8 8.84 -16.08 10.51
C ALA A 8 7.83 -14.89 10.38
N TYR A 9 7.54 -14.45 9.16
CA TYR A 9 6.69 -13.29 8.89
C TYR A 9 5.35 -13.64 8.23
N ALA A 10 5.17 -14.85 7.73
CA ALA A 10 3.92 -15.34 7.18
C ALA A 10 3.58 -16.71 7.81
N SER A 11 3.13 -16.69 9.05
CA SER A 11 2.73 -17.90 9.75
C SER A 11 1.34 -17.75 10.37
N ALA A 12 0.60 -18.86 10.49
CA ALA A 12 -0.70 -18.87 11.15
C ALA A 12 -0.60 -18.45 12.64
N ALA A 13 0.53 -18.74 13.29
CA ALA A 13 0.75 -18.31 14.66
C ALA A 13 0.86 -16.79 14.80
N ARG A 14 1.43 -16.10 13.78
CA ARG A 14 1.56 -14.65 13.77
C ARG A 14 0.27 -13.96 13.30
N PHE A 15 -0.49 -14.60 12.42
CA PHE A 15 -1.72 -14.06 11.83
C PHE A 15 -2.87 -15.05 11.96
N PRO A 16 -3.33 -15.32 13.21
CA PRO A 16 -4.36 -16.35 13.46
C PRO A 16 -5.71 -15.98 12.82
N GLU A 17 -5.97 -14.69 12.58
CA GLU A 17 -7.20 -14.21 11.93
C GLU A 17 -7.10 -14.20 10.39
N ALA A 18 -5.93 -14.43 9.80
CA ALA A 18 -5.80 -14.50 8.36
C ALA A 18 -6.39 -15.82 7.84
N HIS A 19 -7.18 -15.74 6.76
CA HIS A 19 -7.67 -16.94 6.08
C HIS A 19 -6.50 -17.81 5.58
N ASP A 20 -5.46 -17.17 5.02
CA ASP A 20 -4.24 -17.83 4.58
C ASP A 20 -3.02 -17.02 4.99
N ALA A 21 -1.98 -17.71 5.43
CA ALA A 21 -0.64 -17.17 5.61
C ALA A 21 0.33 -18.00 4.74
N LEU A 22 0.85 -17.40 3.68
CA LEU A 22 1.60 -18.09 2.63
C LEU A 22 3.08 -17.68 2.66
N VAL A 23 3.96 -18.67 2.78
CA VAL A 23 5.41 -18.47 2.63
C VAL A 23 5.77 -18.76 1.18
N LEU A 24 5.81 -17.71 0.37
CA LEU A 24 6.08 -17.80 -1.06
C LEU A 24 6.93 -16.61 -1.52
N PRO A 25 7.79 -16.79 -2.55
CA PRO A 25 8.33 -15.66 -3.29
C PRO A 25 7.20 -14.78 -3.81
N TYR A 26 7.36 -13.46 -3.73
CA TYR A 26 6.30 -12.53 -4.12
C TYR A 26 5.78 -12.70 -5.56
N PRO A 27 6.63 -12.95 -6.57
CA PRO A 27 6.15 -13.23 -7.92
C PRO A 27 5.22 -14.44 -7.99
N ASP A 28 5.58 -15.53 -7.31
CA ASP A 28 4.80 -16.77 -7.28
C ASP A 28 3.46 -16.56 -6.57
N ALA A 29 3.48 -15.81 -5.48
CA ALA A 29 2.27 -15.46 -4.75
C ALA A 29 1.32 -14.63 -5.61
N VAL A 30 1.83 -13.58 -6.26
CA VAL A 30 1.02 -12.74 -7.15
C VAL A 30 0.47 -13.56 -8.32
N ALA A 31 1.25 -14.48 -8.90
CA ALA A 31 0.78 -15.34 -9.99
C ALA A 31 -0.35 -16.29 -9.57
N LYS A 32 -0.33 -16.78 -8.33
CA LYS A 32 -1.28 -17.78 -7.82
C LYS A 32 -2.52 -17.18 -7.17
N MET A 33 -2.42 -15.94 -6.64
CA MET A 33 -3.54 -15.34 -5.92
C MET A 33 -4.71 -14.99 -6.87
N PRO A 34 -5.95 -15.35 -6.52
CA PRO A 34 -7.10 -14.91 -7.28
C PRO A 34 -7.28 -13.39 -7.12
N ILE A 35 -7.20 -12.66 -8.23
CA ILE A 35 -7.52 -11.25 -8.31
C ILE A 35 -8.92 -11.09 -8.86
N ARG A 36 -9.75 -10.33 -8.16
CA ARG A 36 -11.12 -10.00 -8.54
C ARG A 36 -11.31 -8.48 -8.44
N GLN A 37 -12.29 -7.94 -9.16
CA GLN A 37 -12.60 -6.50 -9.16
C GLN A 37 -12.87 -5.91 -7.77
N ASN A 38 -13.29 -6.72 -6.80
CA ASN A 38 -13.50 -6.31 -5.41
C ASN A 38 -12.34 -6.67 -4.48
N SER A 39 -11.21 -7.13 -5.01
CA SER A 39 -10.02 -7.44 -4.21
C SER A 39 -9.28 -6.16 -3.80
N TYR A 40 -8.72 -6.21 -2.60
CA TYR A 40 -7.86 -5.15 -2.04
C TYR A 40 -6.46 -5.72 -1.87
N ALA A 41 -5.45 -5.03 -2.37
CA ALA A 41 -4.05 -5.40 -2.19
C ALA A 41 -3.29 -4.29 -1.49
N ILE A 42 -2.46 -4.70 -0.52
CA ILE A 42 -1.60 -3.81 0.27
C ILE A 42 -0.17 -4.31 0.12
N VAL A 43 0.70 -3.48 -0.43
CA VAL A 43 2.11 -3.78 -0.64
C VAL A 43 2.92 -3.15 0.49
N VAL A 44 3.41 -4.00 1.40
CA VAL A 44 4.17 -3.63 2.59
C VAL A 44 5.36 -4.58 2.70
N THR A 45 6.22 -4.57 1.69
CA THR A 45 7.38 -5.45 1.68
C THR A 45 8.57 -4.81 2.41
N ARG A 46 9.64 -5.57 2.60
CA ARG A 46 10.85 -5.09 3.29
C ARG A 46 11.66 -4.03 2.54
N GLY A 47 11.35 -3.78 1.24
CA GLY A 47 12.13 -2.82 0.47
C GLY A 47 11.63 -2.55 -0.94
N HIS A 48 12.28 -1.58 -1.60
CA HIS A 48 11.83 -1.12 -2.93
C HIS A 48 11.97 -2.19 -4.02
N LYS A 49 12.93 -3.11 -3.88
CA LYS A 49 13.16 -4.18 -4.86
C LYS A 49 11.96 -5.12 -4.85
N GLU A 50 11.55 -5.55 -3.69
CA GLU A 50 10.42 -6.43 -3.49
C GLU A 50 9.10 -5.76 -3.85
N ASP A 51 8.89 -4.50 -3.45
CA ASP A 51 7.73 -3.71 -3.87
C ASP A 51 7.66 -3.62 -5.41
N GLY A 52 8.81 -3.39 -6.06
CA GLY A 52 8.92 -3.35 -7.52
C GLY A 52 8.51 -4.65 -8.18
N LEU A 53 8.98 -5.78 -7.66
CA LEU A 53 8.60 -7.11 -8.17
C LEU A 53 7.09 -7.36 -8.04
N VAL A 54 6.51 -7.04 -6.89
CA VAL A 54 5.06 -7.18 -6.68
C VAL A 54 4.28 -6.32 -7.67
N LEU A 55 4.63 -5.03 -7.78
CA LEU A 55 3.92 -4.12 -8.68
C LEU A 55 4.12 -4.45 -10.16
N GLU A 56 5.30 -4.94 -10.56
CA GLU A 56 5.54 -5.38 -11.92
C GLU A 56 4.63 -6.56 -12.31
N HIS A 57 4.51 -7.57 -11.43
CA HIS A 57 3.64 -8.72 -11.67
C HIS A 57 2.17 -8.33 -11.66
N LEU A 58 1.73 -7.47 -10.72
CA LEU A 58 0.38 -6.92 -10.71
C LEU A 58 0.08 -6.10 -11.97
N GLY A 59 1.03 -5.29 -12.44
CA GLY A 59 0.89 -4.50 -13.66
C GLY A 59 0.75 -5.37 -14.92
N ARG A 60 1.46 -6.49 -15.00
CA ARG A 60 1.29 -7.47 -16.09
C ARG A 60 -0.08 -8.13 -16.06
N ARG A 61 -0.60 -8.47 -14.87
CA ARG A 61 -1.96 -9.00 -14.71
C ARG A 61 -3.03 -7.96 -15.05
N PHE A 62 -2.79 -6.71 -14.68
CA PHE A 62 -3.66 -5.60 -15.08
C PHE A 62 -3.72 -5.44 -16.60
N ALA A 63 -2.58 -5.52 -17.29
CA ALA A 63 -2.53 -5.49 -18.75
C ALA A 63 -3.24 -6.69 -19.41
N ALA A 64 -3.39 -7.80 -18.69
CA ALA A 64 -4.18 -8.96 -19.10
C ALA A 64 -5.69 -8.83 -18.76
N GLY A 65 -6.13 -7.66 -18.27
CA GLY A 65 -7.54 -7.36 -17.98
C GLY A 65 -8.00 -7.62 -16.55
N GLU A 66 -7.09 -7.99 -15.64
CA GLU A 66 -7.43 -8.14 -14.23
C GLU A 66 -7.35 -6.80 -13.49
N SER A 67 -8.26 -6.55 -12.57
CA SER A 67 -8.29 -5.30 -11.81
C SER A 67 -8.54 -5.54 -10.33
N LEU A 68 -8.02 -4.63 -9.51
CA LEU A 68 -8.22 -4.57 -8.07
C LEU A 68 -9.12 -3.40 -7.73
N ARG A 69 -9.97 -3.56 -6.72
CA ARG A 69 -10.72 -2.44 -6.14
C ARG A 69 -9.81 -1.42 -5.46
N PHE A 70 -8.72 -1.91 -4.88
CA PHE A 70 -7.74 -1.08 -4.19
C PHE A 70 -6.36 -1.69 -4.34
N LEU A 71 -5.39 -0.88 -4.69
CA LEU A 71 -3.97 -1.23 -4.65
C LEU A 71 -3.21 -0.11 -3.95
N GLY A 72 -2.72 -0.39 -2.76
CA GLY A 72 -1.94 0.56 -1.97
C GLY A 72 -0.53 0.08 -1.70
N MET A 73 0.42 1.01 -1.65
CA MET A 73 1.81 0.74 -1.31
C MET A 73 2.30 1.73 -0.25
N ILE A 74 2.96 1.23 0.79
CA ILE A 74 3.67 2.08 1.76
C ILE A 74 4.96 2.60 1.14
N GLY A 75 5.16 3.90 1.21
CA GLY A 75 6.37 4.52 0.70
C GLY A 75 6.30 6.04 0.70
N SER A 76 7.46 6.68 0.55
CA SER A 76 7.56 8.12 0.34
C SER A 76 7.36 8.48 -1.14
N THR A 77 7.08 9.75 -1.42
CA THR A 77 7.01 10.27 -2.79
C THR A 77 8.32 10.10 -3.56
N THR A 78 9.46 10.20 -2.86
CA THR A 78 10.78 9.95 -3.46
C THR A 78 10.93 8.49 -3.88
N LYS A 79 10.54 7.56 -3.00
CA LYS A 79 10.54 6.12 -3.30
C LYS A 79 9.64 5.82 -4.49
N GLN A 80 8.45 6.40 -4.51
CA GLN A 80 7.51 6.28 -5.63
C GLN A 80 8.15 6.69 -6.96
N ALA A 81 8.77 7.87 -7.03
CA ALA A 81 9.36 8.37 -8.27
C ALA A 81 10.42 7.43 -8.85
N LEU A 82 11.29 6.87 -8.00
CA LEU A 82 12.31 5.91 -8.40
C LEU A 82 11.69 4.61 -8.90
N LEU A 83 10.67 4.11 -8.21
CA LEU A 83 9.99 2.89 -8.56
C LEU A 83 9.20 3.02 -9.86
N TRP A 84 8.49 4.14 -10.07
CA TRP A 84 7.78 4.41 -11.34
C TRP A 84 8.73 4.45 -12.53
N LYS A 85 9.93 5.06 -12.36
CA LYS A 85 10.97 5.04 -13.41
C LYS A 85 11.40 3.61 -13.75
N HIS A 86 11.53 2.74 -12.76
CA HIS A 86 11.87 1.33 -12.96
C HIS A 86 10.72 0.58 -13.67
N LEU A 87 9.49 0.70 -13.19
CA LEU A 87 8.32 0.01 -13.74
C LEU A 87 8.04 0.41 -15.20
N ARG A 88 8.18 1.71 -15.54
CA ARG A 88 8.09 2.15 -16.94
C ARG A 88 9.13 1.49 -17.85
N LYS A 89 10.37 1.34 -17.38
CA LYS A 89 11.40 0.62 -18.12
C LYS A 89 11.08 -0.87 -18.30
N ALA A 90 10.36 -1.46 -17.35
CA ALA A 90 9.87 -2.83 -17.43
C ALA A 90 8.60 -2.97 -18.30
N GLY A 91 8.13 -1.88 -18.94
CA GLY A 91 6.98 -1.90 -19.84
C GLY A 91 5.62 -1.80 -19.13
N ILE A 92 5.57 -1.41 -17.85
CA ILE A 92 4.33 -1.21 -17.12
C ILE A 92 3.70 0.13 -17.51
N GLY A 93 2.43 0.07 -17.95
CA GLY A 93 1.70 1.23 -18.46
C GLY A 93 1.29 2.24 -17.39
N GLU A 94 1.10 3.50 -17.80
CA GLU A 94 0.68 4.59 -16.92
C GLU A 94 -0.70 4.32 -16.29
N ASP A 95 -1.61 3.71 -17.04
CA ASP A 95 -2.94 3.36 -16.54
C ASP A 95 -2.87 2.52 -15.26
N PHE A 96 -1.98 1.52 -15.23
CA PHE A 96 -1.74 0.76 -14.01
C PHE A 96 -1.10 1.62 -12.92
N LEU A 97 -0.05 2.40 -13.23
CA LEU A 97 0.65 3.22 -12.25
C LEU A 97 -0.28 4.20 -11.54
N GLN A 98 -1.30 4.71 -12.25
CA GLN A 98 -2.31 5.61 -11.69
C GLN A 98 -3.27 4.90 -10.72
N THR A 99 -3.44 3.58 -10.81
CA THR A 99 -4.26 2.82 -9.86
C THR A 99 -3.58 2.62 -8.51
N VAL A 100 -2.25 2.72 -8.45
CA VAL A 100 -1.47 2.47 -7.24
C VAL A 100 -1.48 3.69 -6.32
N ARG A 101 -2.10 3.54 -5.16
CA ARG A 101 -2.13 4.57 -4.11
C ARG A 101 -0.85 4.54 -3.30
N THR A 102 -0.03 5.57 -3.46
CA THR A 102 1.24 5.71 -2.72
C THR A 102 1.64 7.18 -2.59
N PRO A 103 2.02 7.65 -1.43
CA PRO A 103 1.98 6.98 -0.13
C PRO A 103 0.55 6.56 0.24
N MET A 104 0.38 5.31 0.71
CA MET A 104 -0.89 4.78 1.17
C MET A 104 -1.23 5.32 2.57
N GLY A 105 -2.51 5.41 2.88
CA GLY A 105 -3.06 5.81 4.17
C GLY A 105 -3.66 7.22 4.18
N ALA A 106 -4.74 7.44 4.94
CA ALA A 106 -5.33 8.75 5.16
C ALA A 106 -4.33 9.69 5.86
N TYR A 107 -4.27 10.97 5.48
CA TYR A 107 -3.34 11.90 6.11
C TYR A 107 -3.84 12.30 7.51
N LEU A 108 -3.31 11.62 8.51
CA LEU A 108 -3.63 11.85 9.93
C LEU A 108 -2.48 12.53 10.69
N GLY A 109 -1.34 12.79 10.02
CA GLY A 109 -0.14 13.34 10.66
C GLY A 109 0.65 12.32 11.49
N GLY A 110 0.26 11.03 11.44
CA GLY A 110 0.89 9.95 12.20
C GLY A 110 2.33 9.70 11.81
N LYS A 111 3.15 9.31 12.78
CA LYS A 111 4.60 9.04 12.63
C LYS A 111 4.97 7.61 13.05
N THR A 112 4.22 6.99 13.97
CA THR A 112 4.49 5.63 14.44
C THR A 112 3.91 4.59 13.49
N HIS A 113 4.36 3.33 13.60
CA HIS A 113 3.85 2.25 12.77
C HIS A 113 2.36 1.99 13.00
N GLU A 114 1.91 2.13 14.24
CA GLU A 114 0.50 1.97 14.64
C GLU A 114 -0.37 3.08 14.04
N GLU A 115 0.09 4.32 14.10
CA GLU A 115 -0.62 5.47 13.50
C GLU A 115 -0.69 5.35 11.97
N ILE A 116 0.38 4.86 11.34
CA ILE A 116 0.38 4.56 9.91
C ILE A 116 -0.62 3.45 9.60
N ALA A 117 -0.67 2.38 10.40
CA ALA A 117 -1.64 1.30 10.22
C ALA A 117 -3.08 1.80 10.35
N VAL A 118 -3.38 2.64 11.35
CA VAL A 118 -4.68 3.30 11.50
C VAL A 118 -5.02 4.14 10.26
N SER A 119 -4.07 4.89 9.73
CA SER A 119 -4.27 5.72 8.54
C SER A 119 -4.60 4.88 7.30
N VAL A 120 -3.95 3.71 7.15
CA VAL A 120 -4.23 2.75 6.08
C VAL A 120 -5.63 2.17 6.21
N VAL A 121 -6.01 1.75 7.42
CA VAL A 121 -7.37 1.24 7.68
C VAL A 121 -8.42 2.30 7.41
N ALA A 122 -8.17 3.56 7.79
CA ALA A 122 -9.08 4.66 7.49
C ALA A 122 -9.28 4.86 5.97
N GLU A 123 -8.20 4.77 5.18
CA GLU A 123 -8.31 4.83 3.72
C GLU A 123 -9.10 3.65 3.15
N LEU A 124 -8.85 2.43 3.63
CA LEU A 124 -9.59 1.24 3.21
C LEU A 124 -11.10 1.34 3.50
N ILE A 125 -11.46 1.85 4.69
CA ILE A 125 -12.85 2.10 5.06
C ILE A 125 -13.47 3.13 4.13
N HIS A 126 -12.77 4.23 3.87
CA HIS A 126 -13.23 5.27 2.96
C HIS A 126 -13.54 4.71 1.56
N VAL A 127 -12.57 4.03 0.95
CA VAL A 127 -12.74 3.45 -0.39
C VAL A 127 -13.90 2.46 -0.43
N ARG A 128 -14.04 1.63 0.61
CA ARG A 128 -15.13 0.65 0.70
C ARG A 128 -16.50 1.28 0.83
N ARG A 129 -16.63 2.39 1.56
CA ARG A 129 -17.92 3.02 1.91
C ARG A 129 -18.33 4.13 0.97
N LEU A 130 -17.38 4.95 0.54
CA LEU A 130 -17.62 6.20 -0.17
C LEU A 130 -17.05 6.20 -1.60
N GLY A 131 -16.27 5.20 -1.97
CA GLY A 131 -15.63 5.10 -3.29
C GLY A 131 -14.24 5.72 -3.33
N ASP A 132 -13.74 5.94 -4.55
CA ASP A 132 -12.34 6.30 -4.78
C ASP A 132 -12.04 7.79 -4.63
N ASP A 133 -13.07 8.63 -4.60
CA ASP A 133 -12.87 10.08 -4.46
C ASP A 133 -12.50 10.44 -3.02
N MET A 134 -11.20 10.54 -2.79
CA MET A 134 -10.64 11.00 -1.52
C MET A 134 -10.31 12.49 -1.52
N SER A 135 -10.77 13.24 -2.51
CA SER A 135 -10.42 14.66 -2.65
C SER A 135 -10.78 15.47 -1.40
N ALA A 136 -11.91 15.20 -0.78
CA ALA A 136 -12.35 15.87 0.44
C ALA A 136 -11.47 15.56 1.66
N THR A 137 -10.94 14.34 1.79
CA THR A 137 -10.08 13.90 2.91
C THR A 137 -8.60 14.14 2.64
N TRP A 138 -8.22 14.25 1.35
CA TRP A 138 -6.85 14.35 0.88
C TRP A 138 -6.37 15.77 0.61
N GLN A 139 -7.24 16.76 0.64
CA GLN A 139 -6.88 18.18 0.42
C GLN A 139 -5.83 18.69 1.41
N GLY A 140 -5.67 18.04 2.56
CA GLY A 140 -4.60 18.31 3.53
C GLY A 140 -3.17 18.14 2.99
N ARG A 141 -2.91 17.19 2.08
CA ARG A 141 -1.53 16.93 1.60
C ARG A 141 -0.92 18.07 0.77
N LYS A 142 -1.71 18.78 0.00
CA LYS A 142 -1.21 19.87 -0.85
C LYS A 142 -1.03 21.19 -0.11
N LYS A 143 -1.77 21.42 1.01
CA LYS A 143 -1.72 22.69 1.76
C LYS A 143 -0.71 22.74 2.90
N GLN A 144 -0.21 21.60 3.39
CA GLN A 144 0.66 21.57 4.57
C GLN A 144 2.17 21.54 4.24
N LYS A 145 2.63 22.14 3.14
CA LYS A 145 3.99 22.73 3.14
C LYS A 145 4.08 24.01 3.99
N GLY A 146 2.97 24.49 4.51
CA GLY A 146 2.85 25.56 5.49
C GLY A 146 2.59 24.95 6.87
N ARG A 147 3.50 25.19 7.79
CA ARG A 147 3.47 24.91 9.22
C ARG A 147 2.05 25.07 9.80
N VAL A 148 1.50 24.02 10.42
CA VAL A 148 0.35 24.18 11.33
C VAL A 148 0.87 24.83 12.60
N GLU A 149 0.72 26.14 12.71
CA GLU A 149 0.92 26.83 13.98
C GLU A 149 -0.18 26.37 14.95
N GLY A 150 0.22 25.77 16.06
CA GLY A 150 -0.68 25.53 17.20
C GLY A 150 -0.85 24.09 17.68
N VAL A 151 -0.30 23.07 17.04
CA VAL A 151 -0.27 21.71 17.63
C VAL A 151 1.04 21.57 18.42
N ARG A 152 0.94 21.65 19.75
CA ARG A 152 2.06 21.29 20.63
C ARG A 152 2.30 19.80 20.51
N ASP A 153 3.53 19.41 20.17
CA ASP A 153 3.96 18.02 20.29
C ASP A 153 3.75 17.59 21.75
N LEU A 154 2.86 16.62 21.96
CA LEU A 154 2.76 15.98 23.26
C LEU A 154 4.10 15.27 23.52
N PRO A 155 4.72 15.43 24.69
CA PRO A 155 5.96 14.75 25.00
C PRO A 155 5.73 13.25 24.92
N ALA A 156 6.64 12.53 24.25
CA ALA A 156 6.66 11.07 24.29
C ALA A 156 6.76 10.68 25.77
N LYS A 157 5.75 9.99 26.30
CA LYS A 157 5.86 9.37 27.60
C LYS A 157 6.83 8.20 27.45
N ASP A 158 7.96 8.30 28.14
CA ASP A 158 8.87 7.20 28.35
C ASP A 158 8.09 6.01 28.94
N ALA A 159 8.14 4.87 28.22
CA ALA A 159 7.73 3.57 28.71
C ALA A 159 8.79 2.55 28.32
#